data_fae40e6d4e45cfeea62c7e57b109ccb1
#
_entry.id   fae40e6d4e45cfeea62c7e57b109ccb1
#
_cell.length_a   1.000
_cell.length_b   1.000
_cell.length_c   1.000
_cell.angle_alpha   90.00
_cell.angle_beta   90.00
_cell.angle_gamma   90.00
#
_symmetry.space_group_name_H-M   'P 1'
#
loop_
_entity.id
_entity.type
_entity.pdbx_description
1 polymer ?
#
loop_
_entity_poly.entity_id
_entity_poly.type
_entity_poly.pdbx_seq_one_letter_code
_entity_poly.pdbx_strand_id
1 'polypeptide(L)'
;MAKKPVKITEVVLRDAHQSLLATRMTMDEMRPILPEMDKIPYFSVECWGGATFDSCIRFLDEDPWERLRILRKELPHQKLQMLFRGQNMLGYRPYADDAVQYFVQKSVANGIDVIRIFDALNDPRNLKTAIEAANKEKAHVQACISYTLSPVHNNEYFAKYAKTLEEMGADSILSLIHI
;
A
#
# COMPACT_ATOMS: atom_id res chain seq x y z
N MET A 1 2.58 6.06 32.39
CA MET A 1 2.76 5.19 31.22
C MET A 1 3.70 5.88 30.23
N ALA A 2 4.77 5.23 29.81
CA ALA A 2 5.64 5.79 28.77
C ALA A 2 4.82 5.94 27.47
N LYS A 3 4.81 7.16 26.88
CA LYS A 3 4.14 7.40 25.60
C LYS A 3 4.84 6.56 24.53
N LYS A 4 4.09 5.71 23.83
CA LYS A 4 4.63 5.01 22.65
C LYS A 4 5.03 6.07 21.60
N PRO A 5 6.22 5.97 21.02
CA PRO A 5 6.64 6.92 19.98
C PRO A 5 5.71 6.83 18.76
N VAL A 6 5.47 7.96 18.12
CA VAL A 6 4.76 8.02 16.84
C VAL A 6 5.63 7.37 15.77
N LYS A 7 5.02 6.52 14.94
CA LYS A 7 5.68 5.88 13.81
C LYS A 7 5.36 6.66 12.54
N ILE A 8 6.34 6.85 11.69
CA ILE A 8 6.21 7.63 10.45
C ILE A 8 6.33 6.69 9.26
N THR A 9 5.40 6.78 8.32
CA THR A 9 5.50 6.16 6.98
C THR A 9 5.90 7.23 5.98
N GLU A 10 6.99 7.00 5.25
CA GLU A 10 7.41 7.87 4.16
C GLU A 10 6.68 7.48 2.86
N VAL A 11 6.19 8.44 2.11
CA VAL A 11 5.40 8.20 0.90
C VAL A 11 5.95 8.88 -0.36
N VAL A 12 7.14 9.47 -0.27
CA VAL A 12 7.74 10.24 -1.37
C VAL A 12 7.96 9.38 -2.62
N LEU A 13 8.34 8.12 -2.44
CA LEU A 13 8.63 7.20 -3.55
C LEU A 13 7.37 6.63 -4.25
N ARG A 14 6.18 6.91 -3.75
CA ARG A 14 4.93 6.51 -4.39
C ARG A 14 3.98 7.70 -4.57
N ASP A 15 3.48 8.27 -3.48
CA ASP A 15 2.39 9.27 -3.54
C ASP A 15 2.84 10.60 -4.10
N ALA A 16 3.99 11.10 -3.65
CA ALA A 16 4.48 12.41 -4.06
C ALA A 16 4.77 12.47 -5.57
N HIS A 17 5.54 11.51 -6.11
CA HIS A 17 5.81 11.52 -7.54
C HIS A 17 4.59 11.13 -8.39
N GLN A 18 3.65 10.35 -7.83
CA GLN A 18 2.38 10.12 -8.49
C GLN A 18 1.58 11.41 -8.61
N SER A 19 1.53 12.22 -7.57
CA SER A 19 0.75 13.45 -7.53
C SER A 19 1.40 14.61 -8.29
N LEU A 20 2.74 14.71 -8.25
CA LEU A 20 3.48 15.85 -8.79
C LEU A 20 4.06 15.60 -10.17
N LEU A 21 4.38 14.36 -10.51
CA LEU A 21 5.07 13.96 -11.74
C LEU A 21 4.30 12.90 -12.55
N ALA A 22 3.00 12.77 -12.31
CA ALA A 22 2.15 11.77 -12.97
C ALA A 22 2.76 10.35 -12.95
N THR A 23 3.41 9.97 -11.86
CA THR A 23 4.11 8.68 -11.68
C THR A 23 5.26 8.45 -12.69
N ARG A 24 5.92 9.52 -13.16
CA ARG A 24 6.96 9.44 -14.20
C ARG A 24 8.39 9.44 -13.68
N MET A 25 8.61 9.43 -12.37
CA MET A 25 9.96 9.33 -11.82
C MET A 25 10.53 7.92 -12.10
N THR A 26 11.70 7.89 -12.73
CA THR A 26 12.41 6.65 -13.07
C THR A 26 13.14 6.08 -11.86
N MET A 27 13.53 4.81 -11.94
CA MET A 27 14.35 4.19 -10.89
C MET A 27 15.70 4.89 -10.71
N ASP A 28 16.31 5.34 -11.80
CA ASP A 28 17.61 6.03 -11.75
C ASP A 28 17.51 7.41 -11.07
N GLU A 29 16.38 8.11 -11.22
CA GLU A 29 16.12 9.38 -10.50
C GLU A 29 15.86 9.17 -9.00
N MET A 30 15.29 8.03 -8.61
CA MET A 30 15.07 7.68 -7.19
C MET A 30 16.36 7.24 -6.49
N ARG A 31 17.23 6.52 -7.18
CA ARG A 31 18.39 5.83 -6.61
C ARG A 31 19.32 6.70 -5.75
N PRO A 32 19.62 7.97 -6.12
CA PRO A 32 20.55 8.80 -5.34
C PRO A 32 20.10 9.07 -3.89
N ILE A 33 18.80 9.07 -3.59
CA ILE A 33 18.28 9.36 -2.23
C ILE A 33 18.14 8.10 -1.37
N LEU A 34 18.08 6.92 -1.96
CA LEU A 34 17.77 5.69 -1.22
C LEU A 34 18.75 5.39 -0.07
N PRO A 35 20.07 5.56 -0.21
CA PRO A 35 21.00 5.33 0.89
C PRO A 35 20.79 6.25 2.09
N GLU A 36 20.29 7.47 1.86
CA GLU A 36 19.97 8.40 2.94
C GLU A 36 18.63 8.04 3.59
N MET A 37 17.65 7.64 2.79
CA MET A 37 16.36 7.17 3.31
C MET A 37 16.51 5.92 4.16
N ASP A 38 17.41 5.01 3.81
CA ASP A 38 17.61 3.76 4.55
C ASP A 38 18.18 3.98 5.97
N LYS A 39 18.80 5.14 6.23
CA LYS A 39 19.32 5.52 7.56
C LYS A 39 18.24 6.05 8.50
N ILE A 40 17.07 6.46 7.99
CA ILE A 40 16.02 7.08 8.78
C ILE A 40 15.11 5.99 9.35
N PRO A 41 14.77 6.00 10.65
CA PRO A 41 13.97 4.94 11.27
C PRO A 41 12.47 5.09 10.95
N TYR A 42 12.11 5.02 9.68
CA TYR A 42 10.71 4.95 9.26
C TYR A 42 10.03 3.66 9.74
N PHE A 43 8.73 3.70 9.94
CA PHE A 43 7.94 2.49 10.12
C PHE A 43 7.87 1.69 8.81
N SER A 44 7.64 2.41 7.71
CA SER A 44 7.63 1.86 6.37
C SER A 44 7.90 2.95 5.33
N VAL A 45 8.34 2.55 4.15
CA VAL A 45 8.48 3.40 2.97
C VAL A 45 7.50 2.91 1.91
N GLU A 46 6.49 3.72 1.60
CA GLU A 46 5.55 3.40 0.53
C GLU A 46 6.17 3.76 -0.82
N CYS A 47 6.47 2.74 -1.61
CA CYS A 47 7.27 2.87 -2.80
C CYS A 47 6.66 2.19 -4.05
N TRP A 48 5.53 1.51 -3.89
CA TRP A 48 4.95 0.72 -4.96
C TRP A 48 3.43 0.70 -4.91
N GLY A 49 2.79 0.37 -6.03
CA GLY A 49 1.33 0.32 -6.15
C GLY A 49 0.86 0.20 -7.60
N GLY A 50 -0.46 0.24 -7.80
CA GLY A 50 -1.06 0.04 -9.12
C GLY A 50 -0.63 1.07 -10.16
N ALA A 51 -0.64 2.35 -9.81
CA ALA A 51 -0.22 3.41 -10.72
C ALA A 51 1.27 3.33 -11.05
N THR A 52 2.12 2.95 -10.09
CA THR A 52 3.54 2.73 -10.31
C THR A 52 3.77 1.57 -11.27
N PHE A 53 3.10 0.45 -11.05
CA PHE A 53 3.18 -0.73 -11.91
C PHE A 53 2.78 -0.40 -13.36
N ASP A 54 1.64 0.25 -13.53
CA ASP A 54 1.12 0.64 -14.85
C ASP A 54 2.04 1.65 -15.55
N SER A 55 2.56 2.63 -14.82
CA SER A 55 3.45 3.65 -15.36
C SER A 55 4.81 3.09 -15.81
N CYS A 56 5.38 2.15 -15.08
CA CYS A 56 6.60 1.46 -15.48
C CYS A 56 6.45 0.85 -16.88
N ILE A 57 5.36 0.12 -17.11
CA ILE A 57 5.12 -0.57 -18.38
C ILE A 57 4.78 0.40 -19.51
N ARG A 58 3.89 1.38 -19.25
CA ARG A 58 3.33 2.22 -20.31
C ARG A 58 4.21 3.38 -20.72
N PHE A 59 5.04 3.89 -19.82
CA PHE A 59 5.66 5.19 -20.03
C PHE A 59 7.16 5.24 -19.72
N LEU A 60 7.65 4.34 -18.88
CA LEU A 60 9.04 4.39 -18.41
C LEU A 60 9.92 3.33 -19.03
N ASP A 61 9.32 2.37 -19.75
CA ASP A 61 10.01 1.20 -20.29
C ASP A 61 10.83 0.45 -19.21
N GLU A 62 10.23 0.37 -18.00
CA GLU A 62 10.80 -0.31 -16.84
C GLU A 62 9.98 -1.56 -16.49
N ASP A 63 10.66 -2.63 -16.06
CA ASP A 63 10.02 -3.78 -15.41
C ASP A 63 9.61 -3.38 -13.99
N PRO A 64 8.29 -3.34 -13.66
CA PRO A 64 7.83 -2.96 -12.34
C PRO A 64 8.31 -3.92 -11.23
N TRP A 65 8.51 -5.18 -11.54
CA TRP A 65 9.06 -6.16 -10.58
C TRP A 65 10.54 -5.96 -10.34
N GLU A 66 11.30 -5.60 -11.38
CA GLU A 66 12.72 -5.26 -11.22
C GLU A 66 12.87 -3.99 -10.38
N ARG A 67 12.03 -2.96 -10.61
CA ARG A 67 11.98 -1.77 -9.74
C ARG A 67 11.81 -2.15 -8.27
N LEU A 68 10.88 -3.04 -7.96
CA LEU A 68 10.62 -3.49 -6.58
C LEU A 68 11.84 -4.22 -5.99
N ARG A 69 12.47 -5.10 -6.77
CA ARG A 69 13.68 -5.82 -6.35
C ARG A 69 14.86 -4.88 -6.09
N ILE A 70 15.02 -3.85 -6.92
CA ILE A 70 16.04 -2.82 -6.71
C ILE A 70 15.77 -2.06 -5.42
N LEU A 71 14.53 -1.59 -5.22
CA LEU A 71 14.15 -0.90 -3.99
C LEU A 71 14.38 -1.77 -2.75
N ARG A 72 14.04 -3.06 -2.80
CA ARG A 72 14.34 -3.98 -1.69
C ARG A 72 15.82 -4.11 -1.40
N LYS A 73 16.65 -4.13 -2.44
CA LYS A 73 18.11 -4.22 -2.30
C LYS A 73 18.73 -2.94 -1.73
N GLU A 74 18.25 -1.78 -2.19
CA GLU A 74 18.79 -0.47 -1.81
C GLU A 74 18.24 0.05 -0.46
N LEU A 75 17.12 -0.51 0.03
CA LEU A 75 16.47 -0.17 1.30
C LEU A 75 16.39 -1.40 2.22
N PRO A 76 17.51 -2.04 2.58
CA PRO A 76 17.51 -3.31 3.32
C PRO A 76 16.93 -3.18 4.73
N HIS A 77 17.02 -2.01 5.37
CA HIS A 77 16.57 -1.77 6.74
C HIS A 77 15.13 -1.23 6.82
N GLN A 78 14.52 -0.86 5.68
CA GLN A 78 13.15 -0.35 5.62
C GLN A 78 12.13 -1.45 5.37
N LYS A 79 10.93 -1.29 5.92
CA LYS A 79 9.77 -2.05 5.46
C LYS A 79 9.23 -1.40 4.19
N LEU A 80 9.17 -2.14 3.11
CA LEU A 80 8.58 -1.66 1.86
C LEU A 80 7.06 -1.82 1.89
N GLN A 81 6.38 -0.77 1.50
CA GLN A 81 4.93 -0.70 1.49
C GLN A 81 4.38 -0.46 0.09
N MET A 82 3.25 -1.09 -0.20
CA MET A 82 2.50 -0.85 -1.43
C MET A 82 1.07 -0.38 -1.15
N LEU A 83 0.52 0.44 -2.04
CA LEU A 83 -0.90 0.74 -2.11
C LEU A 83 -1.61 -0.29 -2.99
N PHE A 84 -2.72 -0.86 -2.50
CA PHE A 84 -3.45 -1.94 -3.15
C PHE A 84 -4.96 -1.66 -3.18
N ARG A 85 -5.56 -1.66 -4.38
CA ARG A 85 -6.98 -1.33 -4.58
C ARG A 85 -7.91 -2.53 -4.36
N GLY A 86 -7.80 -3.22 -3.24
CA GLY A 86 -8.66 -4.37 -2.97
C GLY A 86 -8.80 -5.30 -4.17
N GLN A 87 -10.03 -5.68 -4.52
CA GLN A 87 -10.29 -6.60 -5.64
C GLN A 87 -9.88 -6.07 -7.02
N ASN A 88 -9.68 -4.77 -7.17
CA ASN A 88 -9.25 -4.15 -8.43
C ASN A 88 -7.72 -4.20 -8.63
N MET A 89 -6.96 -4.64 -7.61
CA MET A 89 -5.49 -4.73 -7.67
C MET A 89 -4.83 -3.45 -8.23
N LEU A 90 -4.40 -3.53 -9.47
CA LEU A 90 -3.71 -2.48 -10.24
C LEU A 90 -4.65 -1.70 -11.15
N GLY A 91 -5.84 -2.22 -11.41
CA GLY A 91 -6.73 -1.75 -12.47
C GLY A 91 -7.96 -0.98 -11.97
N TYR A 92 -8.95 -0.96 -12.85
CA TYR A 92 -10.22 -0.25 -12.68
C TYR A 92 -11.43 -1.19 -12.70
N ARG A 93 -11.20 -2.49 -12.75
CA ARG A 93 -12.23 -3.55 -12.71
C ARG A 93 -11.78 -4.64 -11.74
N PRO A 94 -12.71 -5.35 -11.09
CA PRO A 94 -12.37 -6.48 -10.23
C PRO A 94 -11.66 -7.59 -11.01
N TYR A 95 -10.63 -8.13 -10.40
CA TYR A 95 -9.95 -9.35 -10.85
C TYR A 95 -10.53 -10.57 -10.15
N ALA A 96 -10.29 -11.75 -10.69
CA ALA A 96 -10.62 -13.02 -10.04
C ALA A 96 -9.78 -13.22 -8.76
N ASP A 97 -10.31 -13.96 -7.80
CA ASP A 97 -9.68 -14.15 -6.48
C ASP A 97 -8.30 -14.79 -6.58
N ASP A 98 -8.12 -15.77 -7.46
CA ASP A 98 -6.85 -16.43 -7.70
C ASP A 98 -5.78 -15.47 -8.24
N ALA A 99 -6.16 -14.54 -9.11
CA ALA A 99 -5.27 -13.49 -9.61
C ALA A 99 -4.83 -12.54 -8.49
N VAL A 100 -5.77 -12.13 -7.61
CA VAL A 100 -5.47 -11.30 -6.44
C VAL A 100 -4.52 -12.01 -5.49
N GLN A 101 -4.79 -13.28 -5.17
CA GLN A 101 -3.96 -14.10 -4.30
C GLN A 101 -2.55 -14.26 -4.86
N TYR A 102 -2.44 -14.59 -6.14
CA TYR A 102 -1.15 -14.77 -6.79
C TYR A 102 -0.33 -13.48 -6.85
N PHE A 103 -0.99 -12.35 -7.14
CA PHE A 103 -0.32 -11.05 -7.17
C PHE A 103 0.20 -10.64 -5.79
N VAL A 104 -0.59 -10.82 -4.73
CA VAL A 104 -0.16 -10.57 -3.34
C VAL A 104 1.03 -11.45 -2.98
N GLN A 105 0.96 -12.76 -3.27
CA GLN A 105 2.06 -13.68 -3.05
C GLN A 105 3.35 -13.22 -3.75
N LYS A 106 3.25 -12.80 -5.02
CA LYS A 106 4.42 -12.33 -5.78
C LYS A 106 4.94 -10.99 -5.25
N SER A 107 4.07 -10.10 -4.79
CA SER A 107 4.48 -8.83 -4.20
C SER A 107 5.30 -9.05 -2.94
N VAL A 108 4.86 -9.91 -2.04
CA VAL A 108 5.58 -10.26 -0.82
C VAL A 108 6.90 -10.95 -1.14
N ALA A 109 6.89 -11.93 -2.05
CA ALA A 109 8.09 -12.64 -2.48
C ALA A 109 9.15 -11.74 -3.12
N ASN A 110 8.77 -10.59 -3.70
CA ASN A 110 9.68 -9.61 -4.26
C ASN A 110 10.02 -8.46 -3.30
N GLY A 111 9.57 -8.50 -2.04
CA GLY A 111 10.08 -7.62 -1.00
C GLY A 111 9.09 -6.66 -0.36
N ILE A 112 7.79 -6.76 -0.64
CA ILE A 112 6.76 -5.99 0.06
C ILE A 112 6.53 -6.58 1.46
N ASP A 113 6.62 -5.71 2.48
CA ASP A 113 6.39 -6.05 3.88
C ASP A 113 5.01 -5.58 4.36
N VAL A 114 4.51 -4.47 3.82
CA VAL A 114 3.24 -3.84 4.23
C VAL A 114 2.33 -3.66 3.02
N ILE A 115 1.12 -4.20 3.09
CA ILE A 115 0.11 -4.02 2.06
C ILE A 115 -0.99 -3.10 2.60
N ARG A 116 -1.07 -1.90 2.04
CA ARG A 116 -2.11 -0.91 2.32
C ARG A 116 -3.29 -1.15 1.39
N ILE A 117 -4.36 -1.71 1.94
CA ILE A 117 -5.52 -2.17 1.17
C ILE A 117 -6.68 -1.21 1.38
N PHE A 118 -7.25 -0.70 0.30
CA PHE A 118 -8.40 0.22 0.33
C PHE A 118 -9.47 -0.14 -0.69
N ASP A 119 -10.67 0.31 -0.42
CA ASP A 119 -11.76 0.42 -1.36
C ASP A 119 -12.39 1.83 -1.24
N ALA A 120 -12.60 2.51 -2.37
CA ALA A 120 -13.08 3.88 -2.39
C ALA A 120 -14.49 4.04 -1.79
N LEU A 121 -15.30 2.98 -1.80
CA LEU A 121 -16.66 2.96 -1.29
C LEU A 121 -16.80 2.28 0.09
N ASN A 122 -15.68 1.88 0.70
CA ASN A 122 -15.65 1.15 1.97
C ASN A 122 -16.46 -0.16 1.96
N ASP A 123 -16.44 -0.88 0.83
CA ASP A 123 -17.06 -2.19 0.76
C ASP A 123 -16.09 -3.28 1.23
N PRO A 124 -16.31 -3.91 2.42
CA PRO A 124 -15.38 -4.90 2.94
C PRO A 124 -15.26 -6.15 2.07
N ARG A 125 -16.26 -6.43 1.22
CA ARG A 125 -16.21 -7.57 0.29
C ARG A 125 -15.08 -7.42 -0.73
N ASN A 126 -14.78 -6.18 -1.14
CA ASN A 126 -13.68 -5.87 -2.06
C ASN A 126 -12.29 -5.96 -1.41
N LEU A 127 -12.21 -6.03 -0.10
CA LEU A 127 -10.96 -6.12 0.65
C LEU A 127 -10.62 -7.56 1.05
N LYS A 128 -11.61 -8.42 1.15
CA LYS A 128 -11.52 -9.74 1.77
C LYS A 128 -10.39 -10.59 1.18
N THR A 129 -10.40 -10.84 -0.11
CA THR A 129 -9.41 -11.71 -0.77
C THR A 129 -7.98 -11.19 -0.60
N ALA A 130 -7.80 -9.86 -0.69
CA ALA A 130 -6.48 -9.25 -0.52
C ALA A 130 -5.98 -9.34 0.93
N ILE A 131 -6.85 -9.13 1.93
CA ILE A 131 -6.52 -9.27 3.35
C ILE A 131 -6.15 -10.73 3.67
N GLU A 132 -6.96 -11.69 3.24
CA GLU A 132 -6.70 -13.12 3.46
C GLU A 132 -5.38 -13.56 2.81
N ALA A 133 -5.11 -13.11 1.59
CA ALA A 133 -3.86 -13.41 0.88
C ALA A 133 -2.64 -12.80 1.59
N ALA A 134 -2.73 -11.53 2.01
CA ALA A 134 -1.64 -10.85 2.72
C ALA A 134 -1.33 -11.51 4.08
N ASN A 135 -2.35 -11.89 4.84
CA ASN A 135 -2.20 -12.62 6.09
C ASN A 135 -1.55 -14.01 5.87
N LYS A 136 -1.95 -14.72 4.81
CA LYS A 136 -1.35 -16.02 4.44
C LYS A 136 0.13 -15.89 4.15
N GLU A 137 0.54 -14.83 3.47
CA GLU A 137 1.95 -14.54 3.15
C GLU A 137 2.69 -13.83 4.30
N LYS A 138 2.04 -13.59 5.45
CA LYS A 138 2.59 -12.95 6.66
C LYS A 138 3.06 -11.50 6.42
N ALA A 139 2.48 -10.81 5.45
CA ALA A 139 2.67 -9.38 5.27
C ALA A 139 1.84 -8.61 6.30
N HIS A 140 2.31 -7.43 6.70
CA HIS A 140 1.52 -6.52 7.54
C HIS A 140 0.35 -5.95 6.73
N VAL A 141 -0.86 -6.20 7.20
CA VAL A 141 -2.09 -5.71 6.59
C VAL A 141 -2.47 -4.37 7.19
N GLN A 142 -2.36 -3.31 6.39
CA GLN A 142 -2.91 -2.00 6.73
C GLN A 142 -4.21 -1.78 5.95
N ALA A 143 -5.36 -1.98 6.60
CA ALA A 143 -6.65 -1.74 5.98
C ALA A 143 -7.06 -0.27 6.11
N CYS A 144 -7.70 0.27 5.06
CA CYS A 144 -8.00 1.68 4.98
C CYS A 144 -9.49 1.97 5.12
N ILE A 145 -9.78 3.10 5.75
CA ILE A 145 -11.08 3.76 5.77
C ILE A 145 -11.01 4.92 4.78
N SER A 146 -11.79 4.88 3.72
CA SER A 146 -11.98 6.03 2.82
C SER A 146 -12.97 6.99 3.48
N TYR A 147 -12.42 7.96 4.23
CA TYR A 147 -13.24 8.90 4.99
C TYR A 147 -14.02 9.84 4.07
N THR A 148 -15.28 10.05 4.38
CA THR A 148 -16.15 10.98 3.66
C THR A 148 -17.23 11.53 4.58
N LEU A 149 -17.86 12.61 4.18
CA LEU A 149 -18.98 13.24 4.90
C LEU A 149 -20.27 13.05 4.11
N SER A 150 -21.26 12.46 4.75
CA SER A 150 -22.64 12.37 4.23
C SER A 150 -23.62 12.07 5.37
N PRO A 151 -24.93 12.12 5.14
CA PRO A 151 -25.92 11.80 6.17
C PRO A 151 -25.80 10.40 6.79
N VAL A 152 -25.14 9.45 6.08
CA VAL A 152 -24.96 8.07 6.55
C VAL A 152 -23.56 7.79 7.07
N HIS A 153 -22.57 8.62 6.74
CA HIS A 153 -21.18 8.45 7.16
C HIS A 153 -20.91 9.26 8.45
N ASN A 154 -21.26 8.68 9.57
CA ASN A 154 -21.09 9.24 10.91
C ASN A 154 -20.04 8.45 11.72
N ASN A 155 -19.74 8.88 12.92
CA ASN A 155 -18.76 8.24 13.80
C ASN A 155 -19.09 6.77 14.08
N GLU A 156 -20.36 6.44 14.26
CA GLU A 156 -20.81 5.06 14.51
C GLU A 156 -20.55 4.16 13.29
N TYR A 157 -20.84 4.65 12.09
CA TYR A 157 -20.52 3.96 10.84
C TYR A 157 -19.04 3.63 10.75
N PHE A 158 -18.17 4.62 10.95
CA PHE A 158 -16.72 4.41 10.84
C PHE A 158 -16.17 3.53 11.96
N ALA A 159 -16.68 3.65 13.18
CA ALA A 159 -16.28 2.77 14.28
C ALA A 159 -16.65 1.31 13.99
N LYS A 160 -17.85 1.06 13.47
CA LYS A 160 -18.29 -0.27 13.06
C LYS A 160 -17.45 -0.82 11.91
N TYR A 161 -17.18 0.01 10.92
CA TYR A 161 -16.34 -0.37 9.78
C TYR A 161 -14.91 -0.72 10.21
N ALA A 162 -14.29 0.11 11.07
CA ALA A 162 -12.99 -0.18 11.64
C ALA A 162 -12.94 -1.52 12.36
N LYS A 163 -13.97 -1.82 13.17
CA LYS A 163 -14.09 -3.11 13.85
C LYS A 163 -14.22 -4.27 12.86
N THR A 164 -14.98 -4.10 11.78
CA THR A 164 -15.08 -5.11 10.72
C THR A 164 -13.71 -5.39 10.09
N LEU A 165 -12.92 -4.36 9.80
CA LEU A 165 -11.57 -4.52 9.25
C LEU A 165 -10.62 -5.24 10.21
N GLU A 166 -10.70 -4.94 11.51
CA GLU A 166 -9.96 -5.66 12.55
C GLU A 166 -10.33 -7.15 12.59
N GLU A 167 -11.63 -7.45 12.59
CA GLU A 167 -12.16 -8.83 12.57
C GLU A 167 -11.77 -9.59 11.30
N MET A 168 -11.56 -8.91 10.17
CA MET A 168 -11.04 -9.48 8.93
C MET A 168 -9.53 -9.78 8.98
N GLY A 169 -8.82 -9.35 10.01
CA GLY A 169 -7.41 -9.62 10.22
C GLY A 169 -6.47 -8.48 9.81
N ALA A 170 -6.93 -7.23 9.86
CA ALA A 170 -6.04 -6.08 9.69
C ALA A 170 -5.14 -5.87 10.92
N ASP A 171 -3.83 -5.70 10.70
CA ASP A 171 -2.85 -5.39 11.75
C ASP A 171 -2.88 -3.91 12.14
N SER A 172 -3.28 -3.04 11.24
CA SER A 172 -3.44 -1.61 11.48
C SER A 172 -4.53 -1.02 10.57
N ILE A 173 -5.12 0.08 11.03
CA ILE A 173 -6.16 0.80 10.31
C ILE A 173 -5.64 2.21 9.98
N LEU A 174 -5.80 2.62 8.73
CA LEU A 174 -5.49 3.96 8.25
C LEU A 174 -6.78 4.69 7.87
N SER A 175 -6.98 5.90 8.37
CA SER A 175 -7.99 6.81 7.83
C SER A 175 -7.38 7.60 6.67
N LEU A 176 -7.87 7.37 5.45
CA LEU A 176 -7.51 8.15 4.26
C LEU A 176 -8.30 9.45 4.25
N ILE A 177 -7.65 10.54 3.82
CA ILE A 177 -8.27 11.87 3.65
C ILE A 177 -8.88 12.38 4.98
N HIS A 178 -8.27 12.08 6.09
CA HIS A 178 -8.64 12.68 7.35
C HIS A 178 -7.90 14.00 7.52
N ILE A 179 -8.65 15.09 7.41
CA ILE A 179 -8.15 16.46 7.61
C ILE A 179 -8.73 17.02 8.90
#